data_ea49423c743b9cceadecae7148a675c7
#
_entry.id   ea49423c743b9cceadecae7148a675c7
#
_cell.length_a   1.000
_cell.length_b   1.000
_cell.length_c   1.000
_cell.angle_alpha   90.00
_cell.angle_beta   90.00
_cell.angle_gamma   90.00
#
_symmetry.space_group_name_H-M   'P 1'
#
loop_
_entity.id
_entity.type
_entity.pdbx_description
1 polymer ?
#
loop_
_entity_poly.entity_id
_entity_poly.type
_entity_poly.pdbx_seq_one_letter_code
_entity_poly.pdbx_strand_id
1 'polypeptide(L)'
;SIDLARRGGRVVLAGTKGPKPVPDFYSDRLVIKELTVFGALGVDTPNYLRAIRLIESRRYPLEKMHTHTLPLPEADRALRLLAGEEPGEQAIHIALVPEVTT
;
A
#
# COMPACT_ATOMS: atom_id res chain seq x y z
N SER A 1 -12.38 -7.77 -3.59
CA SER A 1 -11.21 -8.65 -3.84
C SER A 1 -11.57 -10.14 -3.80
N ILE A 2 -12.41 -10.58 -2.86
CA ILE A 2 -12.86 -11.99 -2.76
C ILE A 2 -13.57 -12.44 -4.04
N ASP A 3 -14.37 -11.58 -4.63
CA ASP A 3 -15.09 -11.89 -5.87
C ASP A 3 -14.19 -12.09 -7.09
N LEU A 4 -13.03 -11.42 -7.10
CA LEU A 4 -12.04 -11.54 -8.18
C LEU A 4 -11.20 -12.83 -8.09
N ALA A 5 -11.15 -13.44 -6.90
CA ALA A 5 -10.38 -14.67 -6.73
C ALA A 5 -11.08 -15.84 -7.43
N ARG A 6 -10.31 -16.64 -8.17
CA ARG A 6 -10.81 -17.90 -8.74
C ARG A 6 -11.09 -18.93 -7.64
N ARG A 7 -11.89 -19.95 -7.93
CA ARG A 7 -12.10 -21.09 -7.02
C ARG A 7 -10.75 -21.75 -6.68
N GLY A 8 -10.57 -22.13 -5.40
CA GLY A 8 -9.30 -22.65 -4.89
C GLY A 8 -8.17 -21.61 -4.81
N GLY A 9 -8.50 -20.33 -5.01
CA GLY A 9 -7.53 -19.25 -5.03
C GLY A 9 -7.04 -18.82 -3.65
N ARG A 10 -6.06 -17.91 -3.65
CA ARG A 10 -5.50 -17.29 -2.43
C ARG A 10 -5.78 -15.79 -2.44
N VAL A 11 -6.19 -15.28 -1.29
CA VAL A 11 -6.42 -13.84 -1.07
C VAL A 11 -5.51 -13.39 0.07
N VAL A 12 -4.77 -12.32 -0.14
CA VAL A 12 -3.93 -11.71 0.89
C VAL A 12 -4.57 -10.38 1.29
N LEU A 13 -4.85 -10.24 2.58
CA LEU A 13 -5.31 -8.99 3.18
C LEU A 13 -4.10 -8.27 3.76
N ALA A 14 -3.70 -7.18 3.13
CA ALA A 14 -2.60 -6.34 3.57
C ALA A 14 -3.13 -5.05 4.18
N GLY A 15 -2.63 -4.70 5.36
CA GLY A 15 -3.05 -3.53 6.10
C GLY A 15 -4.29 -3.74 6.97
N THR A 16 -4.52 -2.80 7.86
CA THR A 16 -5.61 -2.84 8.84
C THR A 16 -6.67 -1.80 8.52
N LYS A 17 -7.91 -2.17 8.70
CA LYS A 17 -9.05 -1.26 8.54
C LYS A 17 -9.45 -0.54 9.84
N GLY A 18 -8.84 -0.93 10.96
CA GLY A 18 -9.26 -0.50 12.29
C GLY A 18 -10.44 -1.34 12.85
N PRO A 19 -10.99 -0.97 14.01
CA PRO A 19 -11.96 -1.79 14.74
C PRO A 19 -13.36 -1.82 14.15
N LYS A 20 -13.60 -1.12 13.03
CA LYS A 20 -14.93 -1.08 12.41
C LYS A 20 -15.22 -2.38 11.66
N PRO A 21 -16.41 -2.97 11.79
CA PRO A 21 -16.80 -4.14 11.01
C PRO A 21 -16.75 -3.86 9.52
N VAL A 22 -16.54 -4.91 8.73
CA VAL A 22 -16.59 -4.82 7.26
C VAL A 22 -18.06 -5.01 6.87
N PRO A 23 -18.74 -3.97 6.33
CA PRO A 23 -20.10 -4.12 5.84
C PRO A 23 -20.10 -5.10 4.64
N ASP A 24 -21.18 -5.82 4.49
CA ASP A 24 -21.43 -6.74 3.38
C ASP A 24 -20.34 -7.83 3.18
N PHE A 25 -19.73 -8.26 4.29
CA PHE A 25 -18.83 -9.39 4.27
C PHE A 25 -19.59 -10.70 4.42
N TYR A 26 -19.73 -11.44 3.33
CA TYR A 26 -20.39 -12.75 3.30
C TYR A 26 -19.34 -13.85 3.31
N SER A 27 -19.17 -14.53 4.45
CA SER A 27 -18.20 -15.62 4.63
C SER A 27 -18.45 -16.81 3.70
N ASP A 28 -19.69 -17.04 3.30
CA ASP A 28 -20.09 -18.14 2.42
C ASP A 28 -19.36 -18.10 1.08
N ARG A 29 -18.98 -16.91 0.63
CA ARG A 29 -18.15 -16.77 -0.58
C ARG A 29 -16.78 -17.42 -0.45
N LEU A 30 -16.21 -17.46 0.75
CA LEU A 30 -14.94 -18.14 1.02
C LEU A 30 -15.14 -19.66 0.93
N VAL A 31 -16.23 -20.15 1.51
CA VAL A 31 -16.56 -21.58 1.52
C VAL A 31 -16.89 -22.08 0.11
N ILE A 32 -17.79 -21.40 -0.61
CA ILE A 32 -18.24 -21.80 -1.95
C ILE A 32 -17.07 -21.81 -2.94
N LYS A 33 -16.15 -20.86 -2.81
CA LYS A 33 -14.96 -20.77 -3.68
C LYS A 33 -13.75 -21.51 -3.15
N GLU A 34 -13.84 -22.14 -1.98
CA GLU A 34 -12.72 -22.87 -1.33
C GLU A 34 -11.45 -21.99 -1.23
N LEU A 35 -11.62 -20.73 -0.79
CA LEU A 35 -10.52 -19.75 -0.76
C LEU A 35 -9.65 -19.92 0.47
N THR A 36 -8.35 -19.74 0.29
CA THR A 36 -7.41 -19.54 1.40
C THR A 36 -7.17 -18.03 1.58
N VAL A 37 -7.39 -17.54 2.81
CA VAL A 37 -7.19 -16.12 3.13
C VAL A 37 -6.05 -15.97 4.12
N PHE A 38 -5.11 -15.08 3.82
CA PHE A 38 -3.96 -14.75 4.66
C PHE A 38 -4.01 -13.29 5.08
N GLY A 39 -3.63 -13.00 6.33
CA GLY A 39 -3.29 -11.68 6.77
C GLY A 39 -1.80 -11.41 6.53
N ALA A 40 -1.46 -10.19 6.13
CA ALA A 40 -0.08 -9.71 6.07
C ALA A 40 0.03 -8.40 6.85
N LEU A 41 0.89 -8.38 7.84
CA LEU A 41 1.13 -7.21 8.68
C LEU A 41 2.62 -6.90 8.76
N GLY A 42 2.94 -5.64 8.52
CA GLY A 42 4.29 -5.12 8.70
C GLY A 42 5.29 -5.64 7.65
N VAL A 43 6.53 -5.41 7.96
CA VAL A 43 7.69 -5.81 7.15
C VAL A 43 8.74 -6.39 8.07
N ASP A 44 9.25 -7.57 7.76
CA ASP A 44 10.42 -8.14 8.40
C ASP A 44 11.68 -7.86 7.58
N THR A 45 12.86 -8.03 8.20
CA THR A 45 14.14 -7.78 7.55
C THR A 45 14.34 -8.57 6.25
N PRO A 46 14.02 -9.88 6.18
CA PRO A 46 14.13 -10.63 4.93
C PRO A 46 13.27 -10.06 3.78
N ASN A 47 12.06 -9.62 4.08
CA ASN A 47 11.17 -9.04 3.07
C ASN A 47 11.64 -7.64 2.64
N TYR A 48 12.19 -6.86 3.56
CA TYR A 48 12.82 -5.57 3.25
C TYR A 48 13.99 -5.74 2.28
N LEU A 49 14.87 -6.71 2.52
CA LEU A 49 15.99 -7.03 1.63
C LEU A 49 15.52 -7.53 0.26
N ARG A 50 14.42 -8.29 0.21
CA ARG A 50 13.80 -8.71 -1.07
C ARG A 50 13.26 -7.52 -1.85
N ALA A 51 12.64 -6.55 -1.18
CA ALA A 51 12.15 -5.33 -1.81
C ALA A 51 13.29 -4.50 -2.40
N ILE A 52 14.41 -4.34 -1.67
CA ILE A 52 15.60 -3.65 -2.17
C ILE A 52 16.12 -4.32 -3.46
N ARG A 53 16.29 -5.65 -3.44
CA ARG A 53 16.72 -6.40 -4.63
C ARG A 53 15.77 -6.24 -5.82
N LEU A 54 14.46 -6.17 -5.54
CA LEU A 54 13.46 -5.94 -6.58
C LEU A 54 13.62 -4.55 -7.22
N ILE A 55 13.86 -3.53 -6.41
CA ILE A 55 14.12 -2.16 -6.88
C ILE A 55 15.41 -2.12 -7.70
N GLU A 56 16.50 -2.70 -7.18
CA GLU A 56 17.80 -2.75 -7.86
C GLU A 56 17.75 -3.49 -9.20
N SER A 57 16.89 -4.50 -9.31
CA SER A 57 16.74 -5.29 -10.54
C SER A 57 16.19 -4.47 -11.72
N ARG A 58 15.58 -3.30 -11.47
CA ARG A 58 14.92 -2.44 -12.45
C ARG A 58 13.93 -3.17 -13.37
N ARG A 59 13.45 -4.33 -12.93
CA ARG A 59 12.50 -5.17 -13.69
C ARG A 59 11.13 -4.50 -13.83
N TYR A 60 10.78 -3.66 -12.88
CA TYR A 60 9.52 -2.93 -12.84
C TYR A 60 9.81 -1.44 -12.66
N PRO A 61 8.99 -0.56 -13.24
CA PRO A 61 9.19 0.90 -13.15
C PRO A 61 8.73 1.43 -11.78
N LEU A 62 9.36 0.96 -10.69
CA LEU A 62 8.97 1.29 -9.32
C LEU A 62 9.21 2.77 -8.99
N GLU A 63 10.10 3.44 -9.72
CA GLU A 63 10.32 4.89 -9.62
C GLU A 63 9.06 5.71 -9.87
N LYS A 64 8.10 5.17 -10.66
CA LYS A 64 6.81 5.83 -10.90
C LYS A 64 5.91 5.88 -9.66
N MET A 65 6.21 5.10 -8.65
CA MET A 65 5.48 5.16 -7.37
C MET A 65 5.88 6.40 -6.56
N HIS A 66 7.10 6.93 -6.77
CA HIS A 66 7.54 8.18 -6.15
C HIS A 66 6.95 9.35 -6.93
N THR A 67 5.96 10.01 -6.36
CA THR A 67 5.19 11.06 -7.05
C THR A 67 5.60 12.47 -6.65
N HIS A 68 6.05 12.66 -5.41
CA HIS A 68 6.35 13.99 -4.88
C HIS A 68 7.60 13.98 -4.00
N THR A 69 8.35 15.06 -4.07
CA THR A 69 9.40 15.40 -3.11
C THR A 69 9.07 16.77 -2.53
N LEU A 70 8.89 16.84 -1.22
CA LEU A 70 8.56 18.08 -0.52
C LEU A 70 9.62 18.38 0.54
N PRO A 71 9.87 19.66 0.85
CA PRO A 71 10.73 20.02 1.96
C PRO A 71 10.09 19.63 3.30
N LEU A 72 10.90 19.31 4.29
CA LEU A 72 10.42 18.86 5.61
C LEU A 72 9.37 19.79 6.26
N PRO A 73 9.46 21.14 6.16
CA PRO A 73 8.42 22.02 6.67
C PRO A 73 7.02 21.83 6.05
N GLU A 74 6.94 21.23 4.85
CA GLU A 74 5.66 20.93 4.20
C GLU A 74 5.09 19.54 4.56
N ALA A 75 5.53 18.93 5.65
CA ALA A 75 5.06 17.61 6.09
C ALA A 75 3.54 17.53 6.24
N ASP A 76 2.91 18.59 6.76
CA ASP A 76 1.45 18.67 6.91
C ASP A 76 0.73 18.65 5.54
N ARG A 77 1.27 19.35 4.55
CA ARG A 77 0.77 19.29 3.17
C ARG A 77 0.93 17.88 2.57
N ALA A 78 2.06 17.22 2.82
CA ALA A 78 2.28 15.86 2.37
C ALA A 78 1.21 14.89 2.88
N LEU A 79 0.80 15.04 4.16
CA LEU A 79 -0.26 14.22 4.74
C LEU A 79 -1.62 14.49 4.09
N ARG A 80 -1.96 15.75 3.84
CA ARG A 80 -3.21 16.11 3.13
C ARG A 80 -3.24 15.58 1.69
N LEU A 81 -2.12 15.65 0.97
CA LEU A 81 -1.99 15.07 -0.37
C LEU A 81 -2.24 13.56 -0.36
N LEU A 82 -1.61 12.83 0.58
CA LEU A 82 -1.82 11.39 0.71
C LEU A 82 -3.24 11.04 1.15
N ALA A 83 -3.90 11.91 1.91
CA ALA A 83 -5.30 11.75 2.31
C ALA A 83 -6.29 12.06 1.15
N GLY A 84 -5.81 12.61 0.05
CA GLY A 84 -6.66 13.02 -1.09
C GLY A 84 -7.48 14.29 -0.82
N GLU A 85 -7.01 15.13 0.10
CA GLU A 85 -7.68 16.37 0.51
C GLU A 85 -7.33 17.57 -0.39
N GLU A 86 -6.35 17.42 -1.29
CA GLU A 86 -5.97 18.48 -2.23
C GLU A 86 -6.57 18.19 -3.63
N PRO A 87 -7.54 19.00 -4.08
CA PRO A 87 -8.19 18.79 -5.37
C PRO A 87 -7.22 18.90 -6.55
N GLY A 88 -7.28 17.93 -7.46
CA GLY A 88 -6.47 17.95 -8.69
C GLY A 88 -5.07 17.36 -8.54
N GLU A 89 -4.63 17.02 -7.33
CA GLU A 89 -3.36 16.32 -7.10
C GLU A 89 -3.60 14.91 -6.55
N GLN A 90 -2.78 13.97 -6.98
CA GLN A 90 -2.80 12.60 -6.48
C GLN A 90 -1.39 12.16 -6.11
N ALA A 91 -1.22 11.68 -4.89
CA ALA A 91 0.06 11.19 -4.41
C ALA A 91 -0.01 9.69 -4.12
N ILE A 92 1.04 8.96 -4.51
CA ILE A 92 1.24 7.56 -4.16
C ILE A 92 2.30 7.45 -3.06
N HIS A 93 3.43 8.09 -3.28
CA HIS A 93 4.54 8.12 -2.33
C HIS A 93 5.19 9.50 -2.35
N ILE A 94 5.39 10.07 -1.16
CA ILE A 94 6.02 11.38 -0.97
C ILE A 94 7.29 11.20 -0.16
N ALA A 95 8.40 11.76 -0.63
CA ALA A 95 9.61 11.91 0.16
C ALA A 95 9.67 13.30 0.76
N LEU A 96 9.96 13.37 2.05
CA LEU A 96 10.30 14.61 2.72
C LEU A 96 11.83 14.74 2.78
N VAL A 97 12.34 15.85 2.32
CA VAL A 97 13.77 16.14 2.31
C VAL A 97 14.09 17.30 3.25
N PRO A 98 15.18 17.25 4.01
CA PRO A 98 15.64 18.40 4.78
C PRO A 98 15.91 19.56 3.83
N GLU A 99 15.65 20.80 4.28
CA GLU A 99 16.15 21.96 3.55
C GLU A 99 17.68 21.90 3.55
N VAL A 100 18.27 21.92 2.35
CA VAL A 100 19.71 22.09 2.23
C VAL A 100 19.99 23.55 2.56
N THR A 101 20.39 23.82 3.80
CA THR A 101 20.91 25.13 4.18
C THR A 101 22.24 25.28 3.48
N THR A 102 22.26 26.06 2.41
CA THR A 102 23.49 26.54 1.76
C THR A 102 24.21 27.55 2.65
#